data_d85cab9acb9921c4f24b0ad49eca67a5
#
_entry.id   d85cab9acb9921c4f24b0ad49eca67a5
#
_cell.length_a   1.000
_cell.length_b   1.000
_cell.length_c   1.000
_cell.angle_alpha   90.00
_cell.angle_beta   90.00
_cell.angle_gamma   90.00
#
_symmetry.space_group_name_H-M   'P 1'
#
loop_
_entity.id
_entity.type
_entity.pdbx_description
1 polymer ?
#
loop_
_entity_poly.entity_id
_entity_poly.type
_entity_poly.pdbx_seq_one_letter_code
_entity_poly.pdbx_strand_id
1 'polypeptide(L)'
;MNLAVTVPRTLMVEGQPVTVDSEGYLLDLGAWSEAFARALAHKEGLVLTDEHWEVIRFLRAYWQEHGVQPQVRVMIRHFTALWGPERGSNHYLHELFPIGGPQKQGNRLAGLLRTKGEH
;
A
#
# COMPACT_ATOMS: atom_id res chain seq x y z
N MET A 1 -13.53 23.30 -6.71
CA MET A 1 -12.82 22.07 -7.06
C MET A 1 -11.46 22.06 -6.36
N ASN A 2 -11.19 21.00 -5.66
CA ASN A 2 -9.91 20.85 -4.97
C ASN A 2 -8.93 20.10 -5.87
N LEU A 3 -7.97 20.81 -6.43
CA LEU A 3 -6.99 20.24 -7.35
C LEU A 3 -5.79 19.65 -6.63
N ALA A 4 -5.63 19.90 -5.32
CA ALA A 4 -4.46 19.44 -4.57
C ALA A 4 -4.36 17.91 -4.52
N VAL A 5 -5.51 17.22 -4.45
CA VAL A 5 -5.57 15.76 -4.38
C VAL A 5 -5.26 15.11 -5.72
N THR A 6 -5.51 15.82 -6.82
CA THR A 6 -5.37 15.25 -8.17
C THR A 6 -4.14 15.74 -8.91
N VAL A 7 -3.33 16.62 -8.29
CA VAL A 7 -2.11 17.12 -8.93
C VAL A 7 -1.11 15.99 -9.06
N PRO A 8 -0.71 15.61 -10.28
CA PRO A 8 0.25 14.53 -10.47
C PRO A 8 1.64 14.90 -9.96
N ARG A 9 2.34 13.92 -9.45
CA ARG A 9 3.73 14.05 -9.04
C ARG A 9 4.53 12.94 -9.69
N THR A 10 5.82 13.14 -9.77
CA THR A 10 6.73 12.15 -10.35
C THR A 10 7.52 11.47 -9.27
N LEU A 11 7.52 10.15 -9.28
CA LEU A 11 8.38 9.33 -8.45
C LEU A 11 9.40 8.66 -9.38
N MET A 12 10.69 8.82 -9.09
CA MET A 12 11.72 8.15 -9.88
C MET A 12 11.86 6.71 -9.41
N VAL A 13 11.71 5.78 -10.34
CA VAL A 13 11.79 4.35 -10.07
C VAL A 13 12.87 3.78 -11.00
N GLU A 14 14.02 3.43 -10.44
CA GLU A 14 15.17 2.92 -11.18
C GLU A 14 15.52 3.81 -12.38
N GLY A 15 15.52 5.13 -12.15
CA GLY A 15 15.86 6.10 -13.18
C GLY A 15 14.73 6.44 -14.15
N GLN A 16 13.55 5.84 -14.00
CA GLN A 16 12.40 6.12 -14.85
C GLN A 16 11.33 6.88 -14.08
N PRO A 17 10.71 7.89 -14.70
CA PRO A 17 9.65 8.63 -14.02
C PRO A 17 8.34 7.83 -14.01
N VAL A 18 7.70 7.77 -12.85
CA VAL A 18 6.40 7.15 -12.69
C VAL A 18 5.46 8.18 -12.07
N THR A 19 4.28 8.34 -12.64
CA THR A 19 3.33 9.35 -12.19
C THR A 19 2.46 8.82 -11.06
N VAL A 20 2.41 9.59 -9.98
CA VAL A 20 1.57 9.29 -8.82
C VAL A 20 0.74 10.53 -8.49
N ASP A 21 -0.29 10.36 -7.64
CA ASP A 21 -1.04 11.52 -7.16
C ASP A 21 -0.30 12.21 -6.01
N SER A 22 -0.90 13.25 -5.45
CA SER A 22 -0.28 14.04 -4.39
C SER A 22 0.01 13.25 -3.12
N GLU A 23 -0.64 12.10 -2.93
CA GLU A 23 -0.43 11.26 -1.76
C GLU A 23 0.43 10.04 -2.06
N GLY A 24 0.81 9.82 -3.31
CA GLY A 24 1.68 8.71 -3.68
C GLY A 24 0.94 7.51 -4.28
N TYR A 25 -0.36 7.64 -4.52
CA TYR A 25 -1.09 6.56 -5.19
C TYR A 25 -0.76 6.56 -6.68
N LEU A 26 -0.51 5.37 -7.20
CA LEU A 26 -0.17 5.16 -8.60
C LEU A 26 -1.37 5.50 -9.50
N LEU A 27 -1.14 6.30 -10.55
CA LEU A 27 -2.22 6.66 -11.48
C LEU A 27 -2.50 5.55 -12.49
N ASP A 28 -1.45 4.88 -12.96
CA ASP A 28 -1.57 3.76 -13.88
C ASP A 28 -1.28 2.48 -13.11
N LEU A 29 -2.31 1.71 -12.79
CA LEU A 29 -2.14 0.50 -11.99
C LEU A 29 -1.24 -0.53 -12.67
N GLY A 30 -1.17 -0.51 -13.99
CA GLY A 30 -0.28 -1.40 -14.74
C GLY A 30 1.20 -1.04 -14.62
N ALA A 31 1.53 0.13 -14.08
CA ALA A 31 2.91 0.56 -13.91
C ALA A 31 3.54 0.06 -12.61
N TRP A 32 2.80 -0.70 -11.78
CA TRP A 32 3.36 -1.19 -10.53
C TRP A 32 4.48 -2.21 -10.76
N SER A 33 5.48 -2.13 -9.91
CA SER A 33 6.57 -3.10 -9.83
C SER A 33 7.08 -3.14 -8.40
N GLU A 34 7.86 -4.16 -8.06
CA GLU A 34 8.53 -4.18 -6.76
C GLU A 34 9.47 -2.98 -6.60
N ALA A 35 10.10 -2.57 -7.69
CA ALA A 35 10.95 -1.37 -7.68
C ALA A 35 10.14 -0.12 -7.33
N PHE A 36 8.91 0.00 -7.82
CA PHE A 36 8.02 1.09 -7.43
C PHE A 36 7.77 1.08 -5.92
N ALA A 37 7.42 -0.10 -5.37
CA ALA A 37 7.18 -0.22 -3.93
C ALA A 37 8.41 0.20 -3.12
N ARG A 38 9.59 -0.23 -3.54
CA ARG A 38 10.83 0.14 -2.85
C ARG A 38 11.09 1.65 -2.94
N ALA A 39 10.88 2.24 -4.11
CA ALA A 39 11.09 3.68 -4.30
C ALA A 39 10.12 4.51 -3.45
N LEU A 40 8.85 4.11 -3.42
CA LEU A 40 7.86 4.81 -2.61
C LEU A 40 8.15 4.65 -1.12
N ALA A 41 8.50 3.44 -0.69
CA ALA A 41 8.87 3.19 0.70
C ALA A 41 10.05 4.06 1.12
N HIS A 42 11.06 4.14 0.28
CA HIS A 42 12.24 4.98 0.55
C HIS A 42 11.83 6.45 0.74
N LYS A 43 10.97 6.94 -0.14
CA LYS A 43 10.47 8.31 -0.06
C LYS A 43 9.69 8.55 1.23
N GLU A 44 8.92 7.56 1.69
CA GLU A 44 8.13 7.66 2.91
C GLU A 44 8.93 7.32 4.16
N GLY A 45 10.21 7.01 4.04
CA GLY A 45 11.06 6.70 5.17
C GLY A 45 10.82 5.31 5.78
N LEU A 46 10.28 4.40 4.99
CA LEU A 46 9.95 3.05 5.46
C LEU A 46 10.94 2.03 4.90
N VAL A 47 11.49 1.21 5.80
CA VAL A 47 12.34 0.08 5.42
C VAL A 47 11.44 -1.14 5.26
N LEU A 48 11.39 -1.71 4.06
CA LEU A 48 10.55 -2.88 3.79
C LEU A 48 11.21 -4.15 4.31
N THR A 49 10.50 -4.85 5.18
CA THR A 49 10.90 -6.17 5.69
C THR A 49 10.08 -7.25 4.97
N ASP A 50 10.40 -8.50 5.27
CA ASP A 50 9.64 -9.63 4.71
C ASP A 50 8.14 -9.53 5.04
N GLU A 51 7.81 -9.05 6.24
CA GLU A 51 6.41 -8.89 6.63
C GLU A 51 5.71 -7.82 5.80
N HIS A 52 6.39 -6.71 5.50
CA HIS A 52 5.85 -5.70 4.60
C HIS A 52 5.55 -6.30 3.23
N TRP A 53 6.48 -7.10 2.70
CA TRP A 53 6.27 -7.72 1.40
C TRP A 53 5.12 -8.73 1.41
N GLU A 54 4.96 -9.48 2.51
CA GLU A 54 3.82 -10.39 2.62
C GLU A 54 2.50 -9.63 2.57
N VAL A 55 2.41 -8.47 3.24
CA VAL A 55 1.22 -7.65 3.20
C VAL A 55 0.98 -7.10 1.80
N ILE A 56 2.03 -6.56 1.16
CA ILE A 56 1.92 -6.02 -0.19
C ILE A 56 1.43 -7.09 -1.16
N ARG A 57 1.99 -8.29 -1.09
CA ARG A 57 1.57 -9.40 -1.96
C ARG A 57 0.15 -9.82 -1.69
N PHE A 58 -0.25 -9.86 -0.42
CA PHE A 58 -1.63 -10.18 -0.05
C PHE A 58 -2.61 -9.16 -0.63
N LEU A 59 -2.30 -7.88 -0.52
CA LEU A 59 -3.16 -6.82 -1.05
C LEU A 59 -3.32 -6.95 -2.55
N ARG A 60 -2.24 -7.19 -3.27
CA ARG A 60 -2.29 -7.33 -4.73
C ARG A 60 -3.07 -8.57 -5.15
N ALA A 61 -2.82 -9.71 -4.49
CA ALA A 61 -3.53 -10.95 -4.80
C ALA A 61 -5.03 -10.82 -4.50
N TYR A 62 -5.38 -10.20 -3.38
CA TYR A 62 -6.77 -9.97 -3.03
C TYR A 62 -7.48 -9.11 -4.08
N TRP A 63 -6.83 -8.02 -4.49
CA TRP A 63 -7.39 -7.14 -5.50
C TRP A 63 -7.56 -7.86 -6.84
N GLN A 64 -6.59 -8.67 -7.24
CA GLN A 64 -6.69 -9.44 -8.48
C GLN A 64 -7.84 -10.44 -8.46
N GLU A 65 -8.10 -11.03 -7.29
CA GLU A 65 -9.16 -12.02 -7.15
C GLU A 65 -10.53 -11.39 -7.01
N HIS A 66 -10.64 -10.29 -6.26
CA HIS A 66 -11.94 -9.73 -5.88
C HIS A 66 -12.27 -8.40 -6.56
N GLY A 67 -11.32 -7.76 -7.20
CA GLY A 67 -11.53 -6.45 -7.84
C GLY A 67 -11.66 -5.29 -6.88
N VAL A 68 -11.44 -5.52 -5.58
CA VAL A 68 -11.47 -4.49 -4.55
C VAL A 68 -10.34 -4.76 -3.56
N GLN A 69 -10.01 -3.75 -2.76
CA GLN A 69 -9.03 -3.90 -1.69
C GLN A 69 -9.69 -4.52 -0.45
N PRO A 70 -8.97 -5.30 0.35
CA PRO A 70 -9.53 -5.88 1.55
C PRO A 70 -9.76 -4.83 2.63
N GLN A 71 -10.83 -5.02 3.41
CA GLN A 71 -11.04 -4.24 4.61
C GLN A 71 -10.02 -4.67 5.67
N VAL A 72 -9.76 -3.78 6.64
CA VAL A 72 -8.76 -4.06 7.65
C VAL A 72 -9.06 -5.34 8.44
N ARG A 73 -10.34 -5.63 8.70
CA ARG A 73 -10.71 -6.85 9.43
C ARG A 73 -10.34 -8.12 8.66
N VAL A 74 -10.38 -8.06 7.31
CA VAL A 74 -9.96 -9.19 6.47
C VAL A 74 -8.46 -9.39 6.61
N MET A 75 -7.70 -8.30 6.62
CA MET A 75 -6.26 -8.34 6.82
C MET A 75 -5.91 -8.92 8.20
N ILE A 76 -6.59 -8.44 9.25
CA ILE A 76 -6.37 -8.93 10.61
C ILE A 76 -6.62 -10.43 10.69
N ARG A 77 -7.72 -10.90 10.11
CA ARG A 77 -8.04 -12.33 10.11
C ARG A 77 -6.95 -13.13 9.41
N HIS A 78 -6.52 -12.69 8.23
CA HIS A 78 -5.51 -13.38 7.45
C HIS A 78 -4.18 -13.45 8.21
N PHE A 79 -3.71 -12.31 8.71
CA PHE A 79 -2.39 -12.25 9.34
C PHE A 79 -2.39 -12.80 10.76
N THR A 80 -3.54 -12.79 11.46
CA THR A 80 -3.66 -13.52 12.71
C THR A 80 -3.48 -15.02 12.51
N ALA A 81 -4.09 -15.55 11.45
CA ALA A 81 -3.94 -16.98 11.13
C ALA A 81 -2.51 -17.32 10.72
N LEU A 82 -1.83 -16.40 10.04
CA LEU A 82 -0.49 -16.63 9.50
C LEU A 82 0.62 -16.35 10.52
N TRP A 83 0.50 -15.27 11.29
CA TRP A 83 1.56 -14.75 12.18
C TRP A 83 1.22 -14.87 13.67
N GLY A 84 -0.01 -15.23 14.01
CA GLY A 84 -0.48 -15.23 15.38
C GLY A 84 -1.21 -13.94 15.75
N PRO A 85 -1.94 -13.95 16.88
CA PRO A 85 -2.84 -12.83 17.22
C PRO A 85 -2.12 -11.51 17.52
N GLU A 86 -0.89 -11.56 18.03
CA GLU A 86 -0.18 -10.33 18.33
C GLU A 86 0.30 -9.62 17.07
N ARG A 87 0.88 -10.38 16.14
CA ARG A 87 1.44 -9.83 14.91
C ARG A 87 0.41 -9.65 13.81
N GLY A 88 -0.76 -10.26 13.95
CA GLY A 88 -1.88 -10.03 13.04
C GLY A 88 -2.81 -8.92 13.49
N SER A 89 -2.56 -8.30 14.65
CA SER A 89 -3.45 -7.30 15.23
C SER A 89 -3.46 -6.00 14.43
N ASN A 90 -4.53 -5.23 14.59
CA ASN A 90 -4.63 -3.90 14.00
C ASN A 90 -3.47 -3.01 14.46
N HIS A 91 -3.11 -3.11 15.73
CA HIS A 91 -2.01 -2.33 16.28
C HIS A 91 -0.69 -2.64 15.57
N TYR A 92 -0.36 -3.91 15.41
CA TYR A 92 0.88 -4.31 14.77
C TYR A 92 0.92 -3.93 13.28
N LEU A 93 -0.21 -4.10 12.59
CA LEU A 93 -0.28 -3.71 11.18
C LEU A 93 -0.09 -2.20 11.01
N HIS A 94 -0.55 -1.39 11.97
CA HIS A 94 -0.30 0.04 11.96
C HIS A 94 1.14 0.39 12.31
N GLU A 95 1.82 -0.43 13.09
CA GLU A 95 3.26 -0.26 13.32
C GLU A 95 4.06 -0.57 12.06
N LEU A 96 3.68 -1.59 11.31
CA LEU A 96 4.33 -1.92 10.04
C LEU A 96 4.15 -0.79 9.02
N PHE A 97 3.00 -0.14 9.01
CA PHE A 97 2.67 0.90 8.06
C PHE A 97 2.28 2.18 8.81
N PRO A 98 3.28 2.91 9.33
CA PRO A 98 2.99 4.04 10.24
C PRO A 98 2.38 5.26 9.54
N ILE A 99 2.52 5.36 8.22
CA ILE A 99 2.01 6.54 7.50
C ILE A 99 0.66 6.20 6.86
N GLY A 100 -0.37 6.14 7.69
CA GLY A 100 -1.75 5.93 7.26
C GLY A 100 -2.27 4.53 7.50
N GLY A 101 -1.44 3.60 8.00
CA GLY A 101 -1.87 2.25 8.33
C GLY A 101 -1.84 1.30 7.15
N PRO A 102 -2.26 0.04 7.41
CA PRO A 102 -2.16 -1.01 6.39
C PRO A 102 -3.05 -0.76 5.17
N GLN A 103 -4.17 -0.06 5.34
CA GLN A 103 -5.01 0.24 4.18
C GLN A 103 -4.45 1.38 3.35
N LYS A 104 -4.07 2.50 3.96
CA LYS A 104 -3.55 3.63 3.18
C LYS A 104 -2.15 3.38 2.67
N GLN A 105 -1.20 3.22 3.57
CA GLN A 105 0.18 3.02 3.15
C GLN A 105 0.38 1.69 2.44
N GLY A 106 -0.26 0.64 2.93
CA GLY A 106 -0.20 -0.67 2.29
C GLY A 106 -0.69 -0.62 0.84
N ASN A 107 -1.86 0.00 0.61
CA ASN A 107 -2.41 0.11 -0.74
C ASN A 107 -1.55 0.99 -1.65
N ARG A 108 -0.96 2.07 -1.12
CA ARG A 108 -0.04 2.89 -1.92
C ARG A 108 1.16 2.06 -2.40
N LEU A 109 1.77 1.34 -1.47
CA LEU A 109 2.94 0.52 -1.79
C LEU A 109 2.59 -0.63 -2.73
N ALA A 110 1.38 -1.17 -2.60
CA ALA A 110 0.89 -2.23 -3.48
C ALA A 110 0.43 -1.72 -4.85
N GLY A 111 0.45 -0.40 -5.07
CA GLY A 111 0.05 0.20 -6.34
C GLY A 111 -1.44 0.12 -6.60
N LEU A 112 -2.25 0.13 -5.56
CA LEU A 112 -3.70 0.02 -5.66
C LEU A 112 -4.36 1.36 -5.37
N LEU A 113 -5.66 1.45 -5.67
CA LEU A 113 -6.45 2.64 -5.41
C LEU A 113 -6.78 2.76 -3.92
N ARG A 114 -7.30 3.92 -3.52
CA ARG A 114 -7.83 4.10 -2.18
C ARG A 114 -8.98 3.13 -1.94
N THR A 115 -9.08 2.65 -0.70
CA THR A 115 -10.25 1.87 -0.31
C THR A 115 -11.48 2.77 -0.27
N LYS A 116 -12.63 2.21 -0.66
CA LYS A 116 -13.89 2.91 -0.55
C LYS A 116 -14.20 3.22 0.91
N GLY A 117 -14.68 4.45 1.17
CA GLY A 117 -14.96 4.88 2.53
C GLY A 117 -13.77 5.40 3.30
N GLU A 118 -12.60 5.38 2.70
CA GLU A 118 -11.39 5.92 3.29
C GLU A 118 -11.39 7.44 3.11
N HIS A 119 -11.12 8.16 4.17
CA HIS A 119 -11.17 9.62 4.17
C HIS A 119 -9.90 10.26 4.67
#